data_7a97507040886df8a470fb1e266928d5
#
_entry.id   7a97507040886df8a470fb1e266928d5
#
_cell.length_a   1.000
_cell.length_b   1.000
_cell.length_c   1.000
_cell.angle_alpha   90.00
_cell.angle_beta   90.00
_cell.angle_gamma   90.00
#
_symmetry.space_group_name_H-M   'P 1'
#
loop_
_entity.id
_entity.type
_entity.pdbx_description
1 polymer ?
#
loop_
_entity_poly.entity_id
_entity_poly.type
_entity_poly.pdbx_seq_one_letter_code
_entity_poly.pdbx_strand_id
1 'polypeptide(L)'
;MKIGQFQVGKTNVFVIAEIGNNHNGSLKLALEMVDSAVDVGADCVKFQMRDMASVYRKKSLEKQGEDLGTEYVLDLLERFQLSTDEHKEVGEYCASKGILYMCTPWDSSSVDTLEKFKVPAYKVASADLTNLPLIDHLISTEKPLILSTGMSNESEIQVTVDFLDKRQANYVLLHCNSTYPAPFHDINLNWIKRLQEIHPLVGYSGHERGTAVTLAAVGLGALVVERHLTFDRNMEGPDHAASLEPAEFKSLVRGIREIEEALGDGIERKVSQGEMINRENLAKSIVAASDLNEGIVIEPHHLKVRSPGQGLSAQSYELLLGRRLSRSMQEEDYFYPSDLQDGRLEPREYSFRRPWGIPVRYHDFAEYESKIQPDIFEFHLSYSDLDLNINEYLSGPYDCGFVVHAPELFSGSRLMDLASPDSEYRDFSITETQRVINITRALKKYFPATDRPMIVANVGGFTMDKLLPSSELPSYYERFSESLACLDMDGVELIPQTMAPFPWHFGGQRYQNIFVHAEEIVHWCRQLNLRMCFDISHSRLMCNHFGLDFYEFSEKIAPITGHLHLGDASGVNGEGLQIGEGDIDFDRLLAILDHGCPNASFIPEIWQGHKNGGEGFWVALEKLENY
;
A
#
# COMPACT_ATOMS: atom_id res chain seq x y z
N MET A 1 7.60 16.78 17.92
CA MET A 1 8.19 16.21 19.15
C MET A 1 8.93 14.92 18.80
N LYS A 2 10.12 14.68 19.33
CA LYS A 2 10.92 13.47 19.04
C LYS A 2 11.05 12.59 20.30
N ILE A 3 10.72 11.29 20.19
CA ILE A 3 10.87 10.31 21.27
C ILE A 3 11.75 9.17 20.73
N GLY A 4 12.99 9.06 21.21
CA GLY A 4 13.95 8.14 20.61
C GLY A 4 14.13 8.38 19.12
N GLN A 5 13.80 7.38 18.30
CA GLN A 5 13.81 7.49 16.82
C GLN A 5 12.47 7.98 16.24
N PHE A 6 11.39 8.01 17.01
CA PHE A 6 10.05 8.40 16.55
C PHE A 6 9.89 9.92 16.55
N GLN A 7 9.22 10.43 15.51
CA GLN A 7 8.82 11.82 15.42
C GLN A 7 7.30 11.93 15.45
N VAL A 8 6.73 12.19 16.63
CA VAL A 8 5.28 12.32 16.83
C VAL A 8 4.71 13.35 15.87
N GLY A 9 3.65 12.96 15.15
CA GLY A 9 2.97 13.76 14.14
C GLY A 9 3.60 13.77 12.73
N LYS A 10 4.69 13.01 12.51
CA LYS A 10 5.31 12.82 11.18
C LYS A 10 5.60 11.37 10.84
N THR A 11 5.72 10.52 11.84
CA THR A 11 5.81 9.08 11.71
C THR A 11 4.48 8.47 12.13
N ASN A 12 4.40 7.17 12.15
CA ASN A 12 3.25 6.42 12.62
C ASN A 12 2.82 6.81 14.04
N VAL A 13 1.59 6.50 14.41
CA VAL A 13 1.08 6.63 15.79
C VAL A 13 2.02 5.90 16.74
N PHE A 14 2.48 6.61 17.77
CA PHE A 14 3.37 6.05 18.76
C PHE A 14 2.58 5.23 19.78
N VAL A 15 2.78 3.91 19.80
CA VAL A 15 2.01 2.97 20.63
C VAL A 15 2.79 2.57 21.87
N ILE A 16 2.25 2.90 23.04
CA ILE A 16 2.82 2.60 24.35
C ILE A 16 2.05 1.44 24.99
N ALA A 17 2.75 0.34 25.25
CA ALA A 17 2.26 -0.73 26.10
C ALA A 17 2.57 -0.38 27.58
N GLU A 18 1.56 0.03 28.31
CA GLU A 18 1.67 0.31 29.75
C GLU A 18 1.65 -1.01 30.53
N ILE A 19 2.79 -1.42 31.02
CA ILE A 19 2.93 -2.54 31.93
C ILE A 19 2.52 -2.08 33.36
N GLY A 20 2.88 -0.84 33.68
CA GLY A 20 2.49 -0.22 34.97
C GLY A 20 2.89 -1.06 36.16
N ASN A 21 1.88 -1.53 36.89
CA ASN A 21 2.05 -2.44 38.03
C ASN A 21 1.67 -3.91 37.71
N ASN A 22 1.29 -4.22 36.47
CA ASN A 22 0.81 -5.56 36.07
C ASN A 22 1.89 -6.66 36.13
N HIS A 23 3.13 -6.32 36.39
CA HIS A 23 4.21 -7.26 36.70
C HIS A 23 4.15 -7.77 38.15
N ASN A 24 3.24 -7.26 39.01
CA ASN A 24 2.99 -7.68 40.39
C ASN A 24 4.26 -7.81 41.24
N GLY A 25 5.24 -6.92 41.08
CA GLY A 25 6.53 -6.93 41.77
C GLY A 25 7.52 -8.02 41.34
N SER A 26 7.22 -8.74 40.25
CA SER A 26 8.09 -9.79 39.71
C SER A 26 8.90 -9.32 38.53
N LEU A 27 10.22 -9.23 38.66
CA LEU A 27 11.13 -8.93 37.54
C LEU A 27 10.96 -9.93 36.38
N LYS A 28 10.82 -11.24 36.70
CA LYS A 28 10.61 -12.25 35.67
C LYS A 28 9.37 -11.95 34.83
N LEU A 29 8.25 -11.65 35.48
CA LEU A 29 7.01 -11.32 34.82
C LEU A 29 7.14 -10.01 34.00
N ALA A 30 7.86 -9.02 34.53
CA ALA A 30 8.15 -7.76 33.80
C ALA A 30 8.91 -8.02 32.49
N LEU A 31 9.93 -8.88 32.48
CA LEU A 31 10.69 -9.24 31.30
C LEU A 31 9.83 -10.02 30.27
N GLU A 32 9.01 -10.98 30.75
CA GLU A 32 8.05 -11.72 29.90
C GLU A 32 7.02 -10.75 29.27
N MET A 33 6.58 -9.72 29.97
CA MET A 33 5.68 -8.69 29.45
C MET A 33 6.37 -7.78 28.43
N VAL A 34 7.68 -7.51 28.58
CA VAL A 34 8.47 -6.82 27.54
C VAL A 34 8.51 -7.64 26.26
N ASP A 35 8.79 -8.95 26.34
CA ASP A 35 8.76 -9.83 25.17
C ASP A 35 7.38 -9.81 24.48
N SER A 36 6.31 -9.89 25.28
CA SER A 36 4.94 -9.78 24.77
C SER A 36 4.68 -8.44 24.05
N ALA A 37 5.17 -7.33 24.62
CA ALA A 37 5.02 -6.01 23.99
C ALA A 37 5.75 -5.90 22.66
N VAL A 38 6.92 -6.53 22.53
CA VAL A 38 7.65 -6.65 21.26
C VAL A 38 6.85 -7.48 20.25
N ASP A 39 6.34 -8.64 20.66
CA ASP A 39 5.60 -9.57 19.80
C ASP A 39 4.28 -8.99 19.26
N VAL A 40 3.64 -8.12 20.02
CA VAL A 40 2.41 -7.43 19.60
C VAL A 40 2.69 -6.18 18.78
N GLY A 41 3.95 -5.76 18.65
CA GLY A 41 4.37 -4.63 17.81
C GLY A 41 4.21 -3.26 18.47
N ALA A 42 4.26 -3.17 19.80
CA ALA A 42 4.32 -1.88 20.50
C ALA A 42 5.66 -1.17 20.25
N ASP A 43 5.65 0.17 20.20
CA ASP A 43 6.84 0.98 20.00
C ASP A 43 7.61 1.22 21.29
N CYS A 44 6.92 1.13 22.43
CA CYS A 44 7.45 1.43 23.76
C CYS A 44 6.74 0.60 24.83
N VAL A 45 7.48 0.19 25.85
CA VAL A 45 6.91 -0.28 27.11
C VAL A 45 7.05 0.81 28.17
N LYS A 46 6.05 0.91 29.05
CA LYS A 46 6.05 1.89 30.13
C LYS A 46 5.81 1.25 31.48
N PHE A 47 6.58 1.68 32.45
CA PHE A 47 6.52 1.28 33.86
C PHE A 47 6.21 2.48 34.74
N GLN A 48 6.15 2.27 36.04
CA GLN A 48 5.94 3.30 37.07
C GLN A 48 7.02 3.19 38.14
N MET A 49 7.53 4.33 38.57
CA MET A 49 8.52 4.39 39.67
C MET A 49 8.06 5.41 40.71
N ARG A 50 8.08 5.04 41.95
CA ARG A 50 7.71 5.91 43.07
C ARG A 50 8.52 5.61 44.30
N ASP A 51 8.88 6.67 45.02
CA ASP A 51 9.30 6.54 46.44
C ASP A 51 8.08 6.78 47.32
N MET A 52 7.57 5.72 47.93
CA MET A 52 6.36 5.76 48.74
C MET A 52 6.44 6.83 49.85
N ALA A 53 7.61 7.04 50.45
CA ALA A 53 7.79 8.04 51.51
C ALA A 53 7.73 9.48 50.99
N SER A 54 8.10 9.69 49.73
CA SER A 54 8.03 11.01 49.06
C SER A 54 6.64 11.32 48.51
N VAL A 55 5.91 10.30 48.04
CA VAL A 55 4.58 10.47 47.40
C VAL A 55 3.47 10.58 48.45
N TYR A 56 3.52 9.75 49.51
CA TYR A 56 2.42 9.65 50.49
C TYR A 56 2.77 10.23 51.84
N ARG A 57 1.75 10.82 52.51
CA ARG A 57 1.92 11.32 53.87
C ARG A 57 2.27 10.16 54.79
N LYS A 58 3.13 10.40 55.78
CA LYS A 58 3.54 9.39 56.77
C LYS A 58 2.36 8.72 57.47
N LYS A 59 1.33 9.50 57.84
CA LYS A 59 0.11 8.95 58.46
C LYS A 59 -0.66 7.98 57.56
N SER A 60 -0.69 8.26 56.25
CA SER A 60 -1.35 7.39 55.27
C SER A 60 -0.58 6.08 55.13
N LEU A 61 0.75 6.12 55.10
CA LEU A 61 1.60 4.92 55.08
C LEU A 61 1.48 4.08 56.39
N GLU A 62 1.31 4.76 57.52
CA GLU A 62 1.06 4.10 58.82
C GLU A 62 -0.40 3.63 58.97
N LYS A 63 -1.24 3.85 57.93
CA LYS A 63 -2.67 3.46 57.88
C LYS A 63 -3.49 4.08 59.02
N GLN A 64 -3.05 5.22 59.55
CA GLN A 64 -3.71 5.92 60.64
C GLN A 64 -4.76 6.92 60.13
N GLY A 65 -6.04 6.58 60.27
CA GLY A 65 -7.16 7.44 59.90
C GLY A 65 -7.45 7.46 58.40
N GLU A 66 -6.97 6.49 57.65
CA GLU A 66 -7.30 6.26 56.28
C GLU A 66 -8.57 5.38 56.15
N ASP A 67 -9.27 5.47 55.00
CA ASP A 67 -10.35 4.53 54.73
C ASP A 67 -9.84 3.20 54.15
N LEU A 68 -10.70 2.15 54.19
CA LEU A 68 -10.34 0.80 53.76
C LEU A 68 -9.90 0.75 52.30
N GLY A 69 -10.43 1.61 51.40
CA GLY A 69 -10.06 1.67 50.01
C GLY A 69 -8.64 2.18 49.81
N THR A 70 -8.26 3.23 50.54
CA THR A 70 -6.90 3.80 50.52
C THR A 70 -5.89 2.80 51.10
N GLU A 71 -6.22 2.14 52.22
CA GLU A 71 -5.34 1.12 52.80
C GLU A 71 -5.07 -0.03 51.83
N TYR A 72 -6.09 -0.52 51.14
CA TYR A 72 -5.96 -1.61 50.19
C TYR A 72 -5.08 -1.21 48.97
N VAL A 73 -5.31 -0.03 48.41
CA VAL A 73 -4.52 0.45 47.26
C VAL A 73 -3.05 0.67 47.62
N LEU A 74 -2.76 1.28 48.76
CA LEU A 74 -1.38 1.50 49.22
C LEU A 74 -0.63 0.19 49.45
N ASP A 75 -1.30 -0.82 49.99
CA ASP A 75 -0.73 -2.17 50.19
C ASP A 75 -0.30 -2.79 48.84
N LEU A 76 -1.18 -2.72 47.84
CA LEU A 76 -0.87 -3.22 46.49
C LEU A 76 0.29 -2.46 45.85
N LEU A 77 0.29 -1.12 45.94
CA LEU A 77 1.35 -0.30 45.37
C LEU A 77 2.71 -0.55 46.03
N GLU A 78 2.75 -0.83 47.31
CA GLU A 78 3.99 -1.20 48.03
C GLU A 78 4.52 -2.56 47.60
N ARG A 79 3.63 -3.56 47.49
CA ARG A 79 4.00 -4.94 47.11
C ARG A 79 4.42 -5.08 45.64
N PHE A 80 3.86 -4.27 44.76
CA PHE A 80 4.02 -4.41 43.31
C PHE A 80 5.08 -3.46 42.74
N GLN A 81 6.04 -3.02 43.55
CA GLN A 81 7.17 -2.23 43.06
C GLN A 81 8.31 -3.11 42.58
N LEU A 82 9.01 -2.65 41.55
CA LEU A 82 10.37 -3.09 41.23
C LEU A 82 11.37 -2.19 41.95
N SER A 83 12.48 -2.75 42.38
CA SER A 83 13.61 -1.96 42.87
C SER A 83 14.28 -1.16 41.73
N THR A 84 15.09 -0.18 42.09
CA THR A 84 15.87 0.60 41.13
C THR A 84 16.77 -0.28 40.26
N ASP A 85 17.39 -1.32 40.81
CA ASP A 85 18.26 -2.22 40.04
C ASP A 85 17.45 -3.09 39.08
N GLU A 86 16.25 -3.54 39.45
CA GLU A 86 15.35 -4.28 38.57
C GLU A 86 14.83 -3.37 37.43
N HIS A 87 14.48 -2.13 37.69
CA HIS A 87 14.13 -1.16 36.62
C HIS A 87 15.28 -0.94 35.64
N LYS A 88 16.52 -0.91 36.14
CA LYS A 88 17.69 -0.82 35.27
C LYS A 88 17.83 -2.05 34.40
N GLU A 89 17.67 -3.25 34.95
CA GLU A 89 17.71 -4.52 34.22
C GLU A 89 16.63 -4.58 33.14
N VAL A 90 15.39 -4.17 33.45
CA VAL A 90 14.30 -4.07 32.48
C VAL A 90 14.67 -3.08 31.35
N GLY A 91 15.24 -1.92 31.67
CA GLY A 91 15.65 -0.94 30.64
C GLY A 91 16.74 -1.48 29.70
N GLU A 92 17.75 -2.18 30.27
CA GLU A 92 18.80 -2.85 29.47
C GLU A 92 18.22 -3.98 28.61
N TYR A 93 17.27 -4.73 29.14
CA TYR A 93 16.55 -5.77 28.40
C TYR A 93 15.74 -5.19 27.23
N CYS A 94 14.98 -4.12 27.44
CA CYS A 94 14.25 -3.41 26.39
C CYS A 94 15.20 -2.96 25.28
N ALA A 95 16.35 -2.39 25.61
CA ALA A 95 17.35 -1.99 24.63
C ALA A 95 17.87 -3.18 23.81
N SER A 96 18.06 -4.34 24.43
CA SER A 96 18.48 -5.58 23.74
C SER A 96 17.42 -6.12 22.77
N LYS A 97 16.15 -5.84 23.05
CA LYS A 97 15.00 -6.24 22.21
C LYS A 97 14.61 -5.17 21.17
N GLY A 98 15.23 -4.01 21.20
CA GLY A 98 14.96 -2.90 20.26
C GLY A 98 13.65 -2.14 20.54
N ILE A 99 13.05 -2.29 21.73
CA ILE A 99 11.87 -1.54 22.16
C ILE A 99 12.27 -0.41 23.12
N LEU A 100 11.58 0.74 23.04
CA LEU A 100 11.84 1.85 23.96
C LEU A 100 11.32 1.53 25.37
N TYR A 101 12.12 1.90 26.37
CA TYR A 101 11.72 1.88 27.78
C TYR A 101 11.36 3.29 28.23
N MET A 102 10.18 3.45 28.81
CA MET A 102 9.71 4.67 29.46
C MET A 102 9.22 4.37 30.87
N CYS A 103 9.15 5.41 31.68
CA CYS A 103 8.62 5.30 33.04
C CYS A 103 7.82 6.55 33.42
N THR A 104 6.80 6.36 34.25
CA THR A 104 6.09 7.43 34.95
C THR A 104 6.77 7.63 36.30
N PRO A 105 7.51 8.72 36.55
CA PRO A 105 7.96 9.06 37.89
C PRO A 105 6.80 9.73 38.65
N TRP A 106 6.61 9.33 39.89
CA TRP A 106 5.57 9.89 40.79
C TRP A 106 6.13 10.94 41.77
N ASP A 107 7.45 11.15 41.74
CA ASP A 107 8.18 12.08 42.62
C ASP A 107 9.51 12.47 42.03
N SER A 108 10.13 13.52 42.60
CA SER A 108 11.39 14.07 42.13
C SER A 108 12.57 13.12 42.26
N SER A 109 12.61 12.28 43.28
CA SER A 109 13.70 11.30 43.48
C SER A 109 13.67 10.20 42.43
N SER A 110 12.47 9.83 41.97
CA SER A 110 12.25 8.93 40.84
C SER A 110 12.72 9.53 39.55
N VAL A 111 12.51 10.84 39.30
CA VAL A 111 13.07 11.57 38.12
C VAL A 111 14.58 11.47 38.13
N ASP A 112 15.25 11.83 39.24
CA ASP A 112 16.71 11.81 39.37
C ASP A 112 17.31 10.40 39.18
N THR A 113 16.54 9.38 39.51
CA THR A 113 16.93 7.97 39.33
C THR A 113 16.81 7.59 37.85
N LEU A 114 15.72 7.94 37.17
CA LEU A 114 15.47 7.64 35.77
C LEU A 114 16.41 8.40 34.82
N GLU A 115 16.94 9.57 35.21
CA GLU A 115 17.96 10.26 34.46
C GLU A 115 19.24 9.42 34.29
N LYS A 116 19.58 8.59 35.28
CA LYS A 116 20.71 7.66 35.19
C LYS A 116 20.48 6.54 34.16
N PHE A 117 19.22 6.24 33.84
CA PHE A 117 18.83 5.22 32.86
C PHE A 117 18.70 5.78 31.44
N LYS A 118 18.79 7.11 31.26
CA LYS A 118 18.71 7.81 29.98
C LYS A 118 17.40 7.52 29.24
N VAL A 119 16.25 7.51 29.94
CA VAL A 119 14.93 7.35 29.33
C VAL A 119 14.73 8.38 28.19
N PRO A 120 14.03 8.01 27.08
CA PRO A 120 13.89 8.90 25.92
C PRO A 120 12.84 10.01 26.13
N ALA A 121 11.91 9.85 27.06
CA ALA A 121 10.84 10.79 27.39
C ALA A 121 10.26 10.44 28.75
N TYR A 122 9.47 11.34 29.32
CA TYR A 122 8.77 11.13 30.57
C TYR A 122 7.26 11.13 30.41
N LYS A 123 6.58 10.27 31.17
CA LYS A 123 5.14 10.30 31.31
C LYS A 123 4.74 11.04 32.59
N VAL A 124 3.79 11.94 32.49
CA VAL A 124 3.10 12.55 33.63
C VAL A 124 1.74 11.89 33.78
N ALA A 125 1.49 11.26 34.91
CA ALA A 125 0.20 10.62 35.20
C ALA A 125 -0.93 11.67 35.32
N SER A 126 -2.18 11.24 35.12
CA SER A 126 -3.34 12.14 35.30
C SER A 126 -3.38 12.79 36.68
N ALA A 127 -2.97 12.05 37.73
CA ALA A 127 -2.92 12.57 39.09
C ALA A 127 -1.91 13.68 39.32
N ASP A 128 -0.88 13.78 38.44
CA ASP A 128 0.19 14.76 38.53
C ASP A 128 0.08 15.88 37.48
N LEU A 129 -1.01 15.93 36.70
CA LEU A 129 -1.20 17.00 35.73
C LEU A 129 -1.14 18.41 36.36
N THR A 130 -1.65 18.53 37.57
CA THR A 130 -1.66 19.78 38.35
C THR A 130 -0.45 19.94 39.29
N ASN A 131 0.46 18.96 39.31
CA ASN A 131 1.67 18.96 40.13
C ASN A 131 2.79 19.76 39.45
N LEU A 132 2.61 21.09 39.40
CA LEU A 132 3.54 21.99 38.70
C LEU A 132 4.98 21.88 39.19
N PRO A 133 5.30 21.65 40.50
CA PRO A 133 6.67 21.43 40.95
C PRO A 133 7.33 20.18 40.33
N LEU A 134 6.62 19.07 40.20
CA LEU A 134 7.14 17.87 39.54
C LEU A 134 7.33 18.11 38.04
N ILE A 135 6.34 18.77 37.40
CA ILE A 135 6.43 19.13 35.98
C ILE A 135 7.62 20.06 35.72
N ASP A 136 7.89 21.03 36.60
CA ASP A 136 9.07 21.91 36.47
C ASP A 136 10.38 21.14 36.55
N HIS A 137 10.48 20.18 37.45
CA HIS A 137 11.64 19.28 37.53
C HIS A 137 11.79 18.45 36.26
N LEU A 138 10.70 17.89 35.71
CA LEU A 138 10.73 17.14 34.46
C LEU A 138 11.18 18.02 33.27
N ILE A 139 10.71 19.26 33.18
CA ILE A 139 11.13 20.23 32.16
C ILE A 139 12.64 20.47 32.22
N SER A 140 13.22 20.54 33.42
CA SER A 140 14.67 20.77 33.62
C SER A 140 15.53 19.64 33.04
N THR A 141 14.98 18.47 32.72
CA THR A 141 15.66 17.35 32.04
C THR A 141 15.80 17.56 30.53
N GLU A 142 15.12 18.57 29.96
CA GLU A 142 15.05 18.88 28.52
C GLU A 142 14.46 17.74 27.65
N LYS A 143 13.84 16.74 28.27
CA LYS A 143 13.22 15.60 27.57
C LYS A 143 11.75 15.86 27.24
N PRO A 144 11.23 15.20 26.19
CA PRO A 144 9.82 15.26 25.86
C PRO A 144 8.92 14.75 26.99
N LEU A 145 7.77 15.39 27.16
CA LEU A 145 6.77 15.02 28.18
C LEU A 145 5.49 14.50 27.52
N ILE A 146 4.93 13.43 28.06
CA ILE A 146 3.63 12.89 27.67
C ILE A 146 2.70 13.04 28.87
N LEU A 147 1.69 13.92 28.78
CA LEU A 147 0.83 14.25 29.90
C LEU A 147 -0.60 13.72 29.69
N SER A 148 -1.09 12.88 30.60
CA SER A 148 -2.50 12.46 30.63
C SER A 148 -3.36 13.51 31.32
N THR A 149 -4.52 13.85 30.69
CA THR A 149 -5.43 14.92 31.15
C THR A 149 -6.63 14.41 31.97
N GLY A 150 -6.61 13.14 32.37
CA GLY A 150 -7.62 12.59 33.28
C GLY A 150 -7.63 13.28 34.65
N MET A 151 -8.72 13.15 35.40
CA MET A 151 -8.94 13.76 36.72
C MET A 151 -8.91 15.30 36.72
N SER A 152 -8.77 15.97 35.57
CA SER A 152 -8.65 17.42 35.46
C SER A 152 -9.76 18.00 34.58
N ASN A 153 -10.26 19.17 34.96
CA ASN A 153 -11.15 19.96 34.15
C ASN A 153 -10.38 20.86 33.15
N GLU A 154 -11.08 21.49 32.22
CA GLU A 154 -10.46 22.31 31.17
C GLU A 154 -9.61 23.47 31.73
N SER A 155 -10.05 24.12 32.81
CA SER A 155 -9.30 25.22 33.41
C SER A 155 -7.99 24.77 34.05
N GLU A 156 -7.97 23.60 34.66
CA GLU A 156 -6.76 23.00 35.23
C GLU A 156 -5.79 22.58 34.11
N ILE A 157 -6.29 21.99 33.02
CA ILE A 157 -5.50 21.68 31.84
C ILE A 157 -4.86 22.94 31.26
N GLN A 158 -5.64 24.01 31.12
CA GLN A 158 -5.12 25.29 30.57
C GLN A 158 -4.02 25.89 31.43
N VAL A 159 -4.16 25.87 32.76
CA VAL A 159 -3.11 26.34 33.67
C VAL A 159 -1.81 25.56 33.46
N THR A 160 -1.89 24.25 33.30
CA THR A 160 -0.72 23.41 33.04
C THR A 160 -0.13 23.67 31.66
N VAL A 161 -0.96 23.85 30.63
CA VAL A 161 -0.51 24.21 29.29
C VAL A 161 0.20 25.55 29.27
N ASP A 162 -0.38 26.59 29.89
CA ASP A 162 0.27 27.91 30.00
C ASP A 162 1.63 27.84 30.73
N PHE A 163 1.74 26.95 31.71
CA PHE A 163 2.96 26.72 32.45
C PHE A 163 4.05 26.04 31.59
N LEU A 164 3.66 25.04 30.79
CA LEU A 164 4.53 24.32 29.85
C LEU A 164 5.01 25.25 28.70
N ASP A 165 4.07 25.99 28.10
CA ASP A 165 4.36 26.88 26.98
C ASP A 165 5.28 28.04 27.37
N LYS A 166 5.06 28.62 28.54
CA LYS A 166 5.95 29.66 29.11
C LYS A 166 7.39 29.18 29.26
N ARG A 167 7.59 27.87 29.47
CA ARG A 167 8.90 27.23 29.62
C ARG A 167 9.43 26.61 28.35
N GLN A 168 8.68 26.74 27.25
CA GLN A 168 9.02 26.15 25.95
C GLN A 168 9.23 24.63 26.04
N ALA A 169 8.44 23.98 26.89
CA ALA A 169 8.49 22.52 27.05
C ALA A 169 8.06 21.81 25.76
N ASN A 170 8.63 20.65 25.51
CA ASN A 170 8.29 19.79 24.37
C ASN A 170 7.34 18.68 24.87
N TYR A 171 6.06 18.74 24.52
CA TYR A 171 5.06 17.86 25.12
C TYR A 171 3.94 17.43 24.17
N VAL A 172 3.19 16.40 24.60
CA VAL A 172 1.93 15.93 24.00
C VAL A 172 0.90 15.74 25.10
N LEU A 173 -0.35 16.10 24.83
CA LEU A 173 -1.48 15.88 25.74
C LEU A 173 -2.23 14.60 25.36
N LEU A 174 -2.49 13.71 26.32
CA LEU A 174 -3.31 12.53 26.11
C LEU A 174 -4.71 12.75 26.70
N HIS A 175 -5.74 12.67 25.88
CA HIS A 175 -7.10 12.52 26.38
C HIS A 175 -7.21 11.22 27.17
N CYS A 176 -7.76 11.28 28.37
CA CYS A 176 -7.79 10.17 29.30
C CYS A 176 -9.01 10.26 30.24
N ASN A 177 -9.66 9.12 30.48
CA ASN A 177 -10.56 8.93 31.61
C ASN A 177 -9.89 7.99 32.62
N SER A 178 -9.66 8.47 33.85
CA SER A 178 -8.91 7.71 34.86
C SER A 178 -9.84 6.86 35.75
N THR A 179 -10.73 6.09 35.13
CA THR A 179 -11.57 5.06 35.76
C THR A 179 -11.16 3.70 35.18
N TYR A 180 -11.00 2.67 36.01
CA TYR A 180 -10.43 1.36 35.64
C TYR A 180 -11.40 0.20 35.90
N PRO A 181 -12.15 -0.34 34.91
CA PRO A 181 -12.24 0.15 33.54
C PRO A 181 -13.15 1.37 33.37
N ALA A 182 -12.88 2.22 32.38
CA ALA A 182 -13.68 3.40 32.08
C ALA A 182 -15.00 2.99 31.41
N PRO A 183 -16.17 3.49 31.89
CA PRO A 183 -17.44 3.32 31.20
C PRO A 183 -17.45 4.08 29.86
N PHE A 184 -18.00 3.50 28.82
CA PHE A 184 -17.98 4.12 27.48
C PHE A 184 -18.61 5.50 27.41
N HIS A 185 -19.69 5.75 28.17
CA HIS A 185 -20.39 7.04 28.17
C HIS A 185 -19.59 8.17 28.83
N ASP A 186 -18.59 7.85 29.67
CA ASP A 186 -17.75 8.83 30.37
C ASP A 186 -16.47 9.20 29.59
N ILE A 187 -16.18 8.48 28.49
CA ILE A 187 -14.92 8.67 27.76
C ILE A 187 -14.90 9.98 26.98
N ASN A 188 -16.04 10.36 26.35
CA ASN A 188 -16.17 11.60 25.57
C ASN A 188 -15.05 11.82 24.56
N LEU A 189 -14.91 10.93 23.56
CA LEU A 189 -13.84 11.02 22.53
C LEU A 189 -13.80 12.35 21.76
N ASN A 190 -14.93 13.07 21.65
CA ASN A 190 -14.95 14.38 21.02
C ASN A 190 -14.06 15.41 21.75
N TRP A 191 -13.69 15.14 23.01
CA TRP A 191 -12.75 15.95 23.77
C TRP A 191 -11.35 16.00 23.14
N ILE A 192 -10.98 14.98 22.35
CA ILE A 192 -9.73 15.00 21.55
C ILE A 192 -9.69 16.23 20.65
N LYS A 193 -10.79 16.54 19.95
CA LYS A 193 -10.87 17.74 19.09
C LYS A 193 -10.70 19.03 19.88
N ARG A 194 -11.27 19.08 21.10
CA ARG A 194 -11.11 20.24 21.96
C ARG A 194 -9.66 20.40 22.44
N LEU A 195 -9.00 19.29 22.78
CA LEU A 195 -7.57 19.32 23.13
C LEU A 195 -6.71 19.76 21.95
N GLN A 196 -7.06 19.39 20.71
CA GLN A 196 -6.35 19.83 19.50
C GLN A 196 -6.47 21.35 19.26
N GLU A 197 -7.52 22.01 19.74
CA GLU A 197 -7.63 23.47 19.74
C GLU A 197 -6.69 24.12 20.79
N ILE A 198 -6.40 23.41 21.88
CA ILE A 198 -5.50 23.86 22.95
C ILE A 198 -4.04 23.59 22.58
N HIS A 199 -3.72 22.40 22.07
CA HIS A 199 -2.36 21.99 21.72
C HIS A 199 -2.36 21.08 20.48
N PRO A 200 -1.47 21.29 19.50
CA PRO A 200 -1.50 20.55 18.23
C PRO A 200 -1.12 19.05 18.35
N LEU A 201 -0.34 18.67 19.36
CA LEU A 201 0.04 17.29 19.60
C LEU A 201 -0.88 16.68 20.66
N VAL A 202 -1.78 15.81 20.21
CA VAL A 202 -2.77 15.14 21.07
C VAL A 202 -2.71 13.64 20.85
N GLY A 203 -2.90 12.87 21.90
CA GLY A 203 -3.01 11.42 21.88
C GLY A 203 -4.17 10.93 22.76
N TYR A 204 -4.18 9.63 23.01
CA TYR A 204 -5.20 8.96 23.80
C TYR A 204 -4.57 7.94 24.77
N SER A 205 -4.97 8.00 26.05
CA SER A 205 -4.63 7.01 27.07
C SER A 205 -5.92 6.34 27.54
N GLY A 206 -6.15 5.11 27.13
CA GLY A 206 -7.42 4.42 27.27
C GLY A 206 -7.43 3.37 28.39
N HIS A 207 -8.51 3.39 29.21
CA HIS A 207 -8.74 2.41 30.28
C HIS A 207 -10.07 1.66 30.09
N GLU A 208 -10.71 1.80 28.95
CA GLU A 208 -11.92 1.08 28.56
C GLU A 208 -11.62 -0.36 28.16
N ARG A 209 -12.65 -1.19 28.15
CA ARG A 209 -12.57 -2.57 27.64
C ARG A 209 -12.57 -2.62 26.12
N GLY A 210 -11.79 -3.52 25.53
CA GLY A 210 -11.68 -3.71 24.10
C GLY A 210 -10.87 -2.63 23.40
N THR A 211 -10.95 -2.58 22.07
CA THR A 211 -10.06 -1.78 21.21
C THR A 211 -10.77 -0.70 20.39
N ALA A 212 -12.11 -0.80 20.23
CA ALA A 212 -12.87 0.05 19.32
C ALA A 212 -12.74 1.55 19.60
N VAL A 213 -12.77 1.95 20.89
CA VAL A 213 -12.65 3.34 21.31
C VAL A 213 -11.27 3.90 21.00
N THR A 214 -10.22 3.12 21.28
CA THR A 214 -8.84 3.50 20.98
C THR A 214 -8.62 3.66 19.45
N LEU A 215 -9.16 2.75 18.64
CA LEU A 215 -9.12 2.86 17.16
C LEU A 215 -9.85 4.12 16.68
N ALA A 216 -11.02 4.42 17.26
CA ALA A 216 -11.75 5.65 16.96
C ALA A 216 -10.96 6.92 17.35
N ALA A 217 -10.21 6.88 18.47
CA ALA A 217 -9.33 7.98 18.87
C ALA A 217 -8.23 8.25 17.83
N VAL A 218 -7.65 7.20 17.24
CA VAL A 218 -6.68 7.32 16.14
C VAL A 218 -7.34 7.97 14.91
N GLY A 219 -8.54 7.52 14.54
CA GLY A 219 -9.33 8.15 13.46
C GLY A 219 -9.69 9.63 13.72
N LEU A 220 -9.72 10.06 14.98
CA LEU A 220 -9.89 11.46 15.39
C LEU A 220 -8.56 12.23 15.45
N GLY A 221 -7.43 11.62 15.10
CA GLY A 221 -6.12 12.25 15.03
C GLY A 221 -5.26 12.09 16.28
N ALA A 222 -5.48 11.09 17.10
CA ALA A 222 -4.57 10.76 18.20
C ALA A 222 -3.22 10.29 17.65
N LEU A 223 -2.13 10.98 18.02
CA LEU A 223 -0.77 10.74 17.56
C LEU A 223 0.04 9.82 18.47
N VAL A 224 -0.44 9.63 19.69
CA VAL A 224 0.13 8.74 20.71
C VAL A 224 -1.02 7.94 21.32
N VAL A 225 -0.84 6.65 21.43
CA VAL A 225 -1.79 5.73 22.08
C VAL A 225 -1.11 5.03 23.22
N GLU A 226 -1.75 5.03 24.40
CA GLU A 226 -1.31 4.31 25.57
C GLU A 226 -2.40 3.34 26.03
N ARG A 227 -2.10 2.06 26.14
CA ARG A 227 -3.00 1.04 26.69
C ARG A 227 -2.24 0.11 27.63
N HIS A 228 -2.91 -0.27 28.72
CA HIS A 228 -2.38 -1.27 29.64
C HIS A 228 -2.31 -2.65 29.00
N LEU A 229 -1.21 -3.38 29.28
CA LEU A 229 -0.97 -4.77 28.87
C LEU A 229 -1.03 -5.68 30.09
N THR A 230 -1.68 -6.85 29.99
CA THR A 230 -1.68 -7.91 30.98
C THR A 230 -1.71 -9.29 30.33
N PHE A 231 -1.22 -10.29 31.00
CA PHE A 231 -1.41 -11.68 30.56
C PHE A 231 -2.78 -12.26 30.94
N ASP A 232 -3.37 -11.80 32.05
CA ASP A 232 -4.70 -12.21 32.51
C ASP A 232 -5.37 -11.06 33.27
N ARG A 233 -6.56 -10.65 32.84
CA ARG A 233 -7.37 -9.60 33.48
C ARG A 233 -7.86 -9.96 34.88
N ASN A 234 -7.83 -11.23 35.25
CA ASN A 234 -8.29 -11.71 36.54
C ASN A 234 -7.19 -11.74 37.62
N MET A 235 -5.94 -11.33 37.25
CA MET A 235 -4.87 -11.23 38.24
C MET A 235 -5.18 -10.15 39.28
N GLU A 236 -4.61 -10.30 40.49
CA GLU A 236 -4.70 -9.31 41.55
C GLU A 236 -3.92 -8.04 41.15
N GLY A 237 -4.57 -6.89 41.17
CA GLY A 237 -3.95 -5.60 40.90
C GLY A 237 -4.95 -4.56 40.44
N PRO A 238 -4.61 -3.26 40.51
CA PRO A 238 -5.54 -2.19 40.21
C PRO A 238 -5.81 -2.03 38.69
N ASP A 239 -4.90 -2.47 37.83
CA ASP A 239 -4.88 -2.13 36.41
C ASP A 239 -5.31 -3.30 35.51
N HIS A 240 -5.21 -4.55 35.96
CA HIS A 240 -5.47 -5.74 35.13
C HIS A 240 -6.86 -5.75 34.49
N ALA A 241 -7.91 -5.37 35.22
CA ALA A 241 -9.29 -5.38 34.70
C ALA A 241 -9.55 -4.43 33.54
N ALA A 242 -8.74 -3.37 33.39
CA ALA A 242 -8.80 -2.38 32.33
C ALA A 242 -7.78 -2.64 31.21
N SER A 243 -6.94 -3.65 31.37
CA SER A 243 -5.84 -3.97 30.46
C SER A 243 -6.28 -4.82 29.27
N LEU A 244 -5.51 -4.76 28.20
CA LEU A 244 -5.63 -5.66 27.04
C LEU A 244 -4.72 -6.87 27.25
N GLU A 245 -5.21 -8.04 26.86
CA GLU A 245 -4.40 -9.24 26.74
C GLU A 245 -3.62 -9.24 25.41
N PRO A 246 -2.52 -10.01 25.26
CA PRO A 246 -1.62 -9.92 24.10
C PRO A 246 -2.33 -10.03 22.74
N ALA A 247 -3.30 -10.93 22.60
CA ALA A 247 -4.03 -11.11 21.35
C ALA A 247 -4.85 -9.86 20.96
N GLU A 248 -5.47 -9.21 21.94
CA GLU A 248 -6.22 -7.97 21.73
C GLU A 248 -5.30 -6.80 21.46
N PHE A 249 -4.16 -6.72 22.18
CA PHE A 249 -3.16 -5.67 21.94
C PHE A 249 -2.58 -5.78 20.52
N LYS A 250 -2.27 -6.99 20.07
CA LYS A 250 -1.82 -7.26 18.70
C LYS A 250 -2.86 -6.83 17.67
N SER A 251 -4.14 -7.14 17.93
CA SER A 251 -5.25 -6.69 17.07
C SER A 251 -5.39 -5.16 17.06
N LEU A 252 -5.17 -4.51 18.22
CA LEU A 252 -5.18 -3.04 18.31
C LEU A 252 -4.07 -2.44 17.46
N VAL A 253 -2.82 -2.89 17.61
CA VAL A 253 -1.68 -2.36 16.85
C VAL A 253 -1.91 -2.52 15.35
N ARG A 254 -2.37 -3.71 14.92
CA ARG A 254 -2.72 -3.93 13.52
C ARG A 254 -3.79 -2.95 13.04
N GLY A 255 -4.89 -2.79 13.79
CA GLY A 255 -5.95 -1.86 13.42
C GLY A 255 -5.50 -0.40 13.40
N ILE A 256 -4.56 0.01 14.25
CA ILE A 256 -3.93 1.34 14.19
C ILE A 256 -3.21 1.51 12.86
N ARG A 257 -2.38 0.55 12.43
CA ARG A 257 -1.63 0.62 11.15
C ARG A 257 -2.58 0.63 9.95
N GLU A 258 -3.65 -0.17 9.99
CA GLU A 258 -4.71 -0.17 8.96
C GLU A 258 -5.41 1.20 8.86
N ILE A 259 -5.69 1.87 9.99
CA ILE A 259 -6.29 3.21 10.00
C ILE A 259 -5.31 4.25 9.46
N GLU A 260 -4.03 4.21 9.85
CA GLU A 260 -3.01 5.13 9.35
C GLU A 260 -2.93 5.09 7.82
N GLU A 261 -2.93 3.90 7.24
CA GLU A 261 -2.94 3.73 5.79
C GLU A 261 -4.24 4.24 5.15
N ALA A 262 -5.38 3.95 5.78
CA ALA A 262 -6.71 4.29 5.27
C ALA A 262 -7.04 5.79 5.35
N LEU A 263 -6.44 6.54 6.26
CA LEU A 263 -6.70 7.98 6.42
C LEU A 263 -6.30 8.81 5.20
N GLY A 264 -5.21 8.44 4.51
CA GLY A 264 -4.68 9.21 3.39
C GLY A 264 -4.33 10.67 3.76
N ASP A 265 -4.10 11.49 2.76
CA ASP A 265 -3.75 12.91 2.93
C ASP A 265 -4.95 13.88 2.86
N GLY A 266 -6.09 13.41 2.35
CA GLY A 266 -7.33 14.20 2.20
C GLY A 266 -7.25 15.37 1.21
N ILE A 267 -6.16 15.49 0.42
CA ILE A 267 -5.91 16.63 -0.46
C ILE A 267 -6.71 16.51 -1.75
N GLU A 268 -6.61 15.37 -2.43
CA GLU A 268 -7.26 15.13 -3.71
C GLU A 268 -7.86 13.72 -3.78
N ARG A 269 -9.12 13.64 -4.26
CA ARG A 269 -9.73 12.34 -4.53
C ARG A 269 -9.34 11.86 -5.92
N LYS A 270 -8.38 10.95 -5.99
CA LYS A 270 -8.01 10.25 -7.21
C LYS A 270 -8.80 8.95 -7.35
N VAL A 271 -9.13 8.59 -8.59
CA VAL A 271 -9.73 7.29 -8.88
C VAL A 271 -8.61 6.26 -8.92
N SER A 272 -8.67 5.27 -8.04
CA SER A 272 -7.67 4.20 -8.02
C SER A 272 -7.81 3.28 -9.24
N GLN A 273 -6.78 2.50 -9.56
CA GLN A 273 -6.81 1.54 -10.67
C GLN A 273 -7.97 0.54 -10.53
N GLY A 274 -8.23 0.03 -9.33
CA GLY A 274 -9.38 -0.84 -9.07
C GLY A 274 -10.74 -0.17 -9.31
N GLU A 275 -10.87 1.12 -8.97
CA GLU A 275 -12.07 1.88 -9.30
C GLU A 275 -12.18 2.16 -10.80
N MET A 276 -11.06 2.32 -11.52
CA MET A 276 -11.04 2.50 -12.98
C MET A 276 -11.58 1.25 -13.69
N ILE A 277 -11.17 0.05 -13.29
CA ILE A 277 -11.69 -1.22 -13.82
C ILE A 277 -13.20 -1.33 -13.58
N ASN A 278 -13.66 -1.02 -12.37
CA ASN A 278 -15.08 -1.03 -12.05
C ASN A 278 -15.86 0.05 -12.83
N ARG A 279 -15.27 1.22 -13.03
CA ARG A 279 -15.85 2.30 -13.83
C ARG A 279 -16.03 1.86 -15.27
N GLU A 280 -15.04 1.18 -15.85
CA GLU A 280 -15.13 0.63 -17.20
C GLU A 280 -16.29 -0.36 -17.37
N ASN A 281 -16.53 -1.22 -16.38
CA ASN A 281 -17.58 -2.25 -16.45
C ASN A 281 -18.96 -1.74 -16.04
N LEU A 282 -19.07 -0.82 -15.10
CA LEU A 282 -20.32 -0.48 -14.42
C LEU A 282 -20.82 0.95 -14.72
N ALA A 283 -19.91 1.88 -15.04
CA ALA A 283 -20.32 3.26 -15.31
C ALA A 283 -21.14 3.37 -16.61
N LYS A 284 -21.54 4.56 -16.94
CA LYS A 284 -22.41 4.84 -18.08
C LYS A 284 -21.63 5.60 -19.15
N SER A 285 -21.87 5.18 -20.40
CA SER A 285 -21.41 5.86 -21.61
C SER A 285 -22.58 6.41 -22.40
N ILE A 286 -22.31 7.42 -23.20
CA ILE A 286 -23.25 7.90 -24.22
C ILE A 286 -23.12 7.01 -25.43
N VAL A 287 -24.26 6.53 -25.96
CA VAL A 287 -24.35 5.70 -27.15
C VAL A 287 -25.36 6.27 -28.13
N ALA A 288 -25.24 5.90 -29.40
CA ALA A 288 -26.21 6.24 -30.44
C ALA A 288 -27.57 5.59 -30.11
N ALA A 289 -28.65 6.36 -30.23
CA ALA A 289 -30.01 5.90 -29.94
C ALA A 289 -30.62 5.11 -31.12
N SER A 290 -30.07 5.27 -32.30
CA SER A 290 -30.42 4.62 -33.59
C SER A 290 -29.23 4.76 -34.52
N ASP A 291 -29.31 4.18 -35.72
CA ASP A 291 -28.34 4.44 -36.78
C ASP A 291 -28.29 5.93 -37.11
N LEU A 292 -27.09 6.50 -37.14
CA LEU A 292 -26.82 7.91 -37.39
C LEU A 292 -25.88 8.06 -38.56
N ASN A 293 -26.24 8.93 -39.50
CA ASN A 293 -25.37 9.25 -40.65
C ASN A 293 -24.37 10.36 -40.31
N GLU A 294 -23.17 10.28 -40.90
CA GLU A 294 -22.20 11.36 -40.85
C GLU A 294 -22.83 12.69 -41.30
N GLY A 295 -22.45 13.78 -40.62
CA GLY A 295 -22.88 15.14 -40.93
C GLY A 295 -24.20 15.59 -40.31
N ILE A 296 -24.96 14.70 -39.65
CA ILE A 296 -26.17 15.11 -38.91
C ILE A 296 -25.79 16.02 -37.73
N VAL A 297 -26.72 16.90 -37.33
CA VAL A 297 -26.60 17.66 -36.11
C VAL A 297 -27.15 16.81 -34.98
N ILE A 298 -26.36 16.60 -33.94
CA ILE A 298 -26.72 15.77 -32.79
C ILE A 298 -27.80 16.48 -31.96
N GLU A 299 -28.92 15.82 -31.78
CA GLU A 299 -30.07 16.27 -30.97
C GLU A 299 -30.33 15.27 -29.82
N PRO A 300 -31.08 15.65 -28.76
CA PRO A 300 -31.31 14.77 -27.61
C PRO A 300 -31.83 13.37 -27.94
N HIS A 301 -32.66 13.24 -28.97
CA HIS A 301 -33.24 11.96 -29.38
C HIS A 301 -32.23 11.01 -30.08
N HIS A 302 -31.06 11.51 -30.50
CA HIS A 302 -29.97 10.72 -31.06
C HIS A 302 -29.09 10.05 -30.00
N LEU A 303 -29.27 10.43 -28.72
CA LEU A 303 -28.40 9.99 -27.63
C LEU A 303 -29.15 9.11 -26.63
N LYS A 304 -28.54 8.03 -26.23
CA LYS A 304 -28.91 7.19 -25.07
C LYS A 304 -27.74 7.06 -24.12
N VAL A 305 -28.04 6.72 -22.86
CA VAL A 305 -27.01 6.45 -21.85
C VAL A 305 -27.11 4.97 -21.45
N ARG A 306 -26.03 4.22 -21.59
CA ARG A 306 -25.94 2.77 -21.35
C ARG A 306 -24.67 2.42 -20.58
N SER A 307 -24.68 1.32 -19.85
CA SER A 307 -23.47 0.62 -19.42
C SER A 307 -22.99 -0.29 -20.56
N PRO A 308 -21.70 -0.60 -20.62
CA PRO A 308 -20.61 -0.26 -19.73
C PRO A 308 -20.01 1.14 -19.97
N GLY A 309 -19.06 1.55 -19.09
CA GLY A 309 -18.36 2.83 -19.12
C GLY A 309 -17.18 2.87 -20.10
N GLN A 310 -17.38 2.41 -21.33
CA GLN A 310 -16.34 2.22 -22.33
C GLN A 310 -16.25 3.34 -23.37
N GLY A 311 -17.21 4.24 -23.38
CA GLY A 311 -17.25 5.41 -24.24
C GLY A 311 -17.25 6.72 -23.45
N LEU A 312 -17.67 7.79 -24.12
CA LEU A 312 -17.76 9.13 -23.53
C LEU A 312 -18.72 9.13 -22.32
N SER A 313 -18.27 9.70 -21.20
CA SER A 313 -19.06 9.78 -19.97
C SER A 313 -20.39 10.51 -20.20
N ALA A 314 -21.44 10.08 -19.50
CA ALA A 314 -22.73 10.76 -19.49
C ALA A 314 -22.67 12.24 -19.07
N GLN A 315 -21.63 12.65 -18.34
CA GLN A 315 -21.38 14.07 -18.00
C GLN A 315 -21.10 14.94 -19.24
N SER A 316 -20.68 14.35 -20.34
CA SER A 316 -20.40 15.04 -21.59
C SER A 316 -21.63 15.17 -22.50
N TYR A 317 -22.82 14.77 -22.02
CA TYR A 317 -24.07 14.75 -22.81
C TYR A 317 -24.33 16.10 -23.50
N GLU A 318 -24.29 17.19 -22.74
CA GLU A 318 -24.55 18.56 -23.26
C GLU A 318 -23.47 19.02 -24.25
N LEU A 319 -22.24 18.47 -24.16
CA LEU A 319 -21.14 18.84 -25.07
C LEU A 319 -21.33 18.28 -26.47
N LEU A 320 -22.10 17.21 -26.63
CA LEU A 320 -22.43 16.61 -27.92
C LEU A 320 -23.56 17.33 -28.64
N LEU A 321 -24.49 17.93 -27.92
CA LEU A 321 -25.67 18.56 -28.51
C LEU A 321 -25.29 19.72 -29.45
N GLY A 322 -25.91 19.75 -30.63
CA GLY A 322 -25.67 20.76 -31.65
C GLY A 322 -24.40 20.55 -32.45
N ARG A 323 -23.54 19.57 -32.13
CA ARG A 323 -22.37 19.23 -32.96
C ARG A 323 -22.78 18.46 -34.21
N ARG A 324 -21.95 18.54 -35.24
CA ARG A 324 -22.07 17.69 -36.41
C ARG A 324 -21.32 16.39 -36.18
N LEU A 325 -21.97 15.27 -36.44
CA LEU A 325 -21.38 13.94 -36.34
C LEU A 325 -20.32 13.76 -37.46
N SER A 326 -19.11 13.39 -37.06
CA SER A 326 -17.96 13.25 -37.97
C SER A 326 -17.85 11.88 -38.65
N ARG A 327 -18.69 10.92 -38.27
CA ARG A 327 -18.71 9.54 -38.78
C ARG A 327 -20.12 8.97 -38.73
N SER A 328 -20.40 7.95 -39.53
CA SER A 328 -21.64 7.18 -39.38
C SER A 328 -21.54 6.26 -38.15
N MET A 329 -22.64 6.09 -37.45
CA MET A 329 -22.75 5.22 -36.25
C MET A 329 -23.95 4.29 -36.39
N GLN A 330 -23.81 3.08 -35.87
CA GLN A 330 -24.93 2.15 -35.69
C GLN A 330 -25.61 2.40 -34.32
N GLU A 331 -26.85 1.89 -34.17
CA GLU A 331 -27.50 1.91 -32.85
C GLU A 331 -26.62 1.22 -31.81
N GLU A 332 -26.48 1.85 -30.62
CA GLU A 332 -25.64 1.44 -29.49
C GLU A 332 -24.13 1.63 -29.66
N ASP A 333 -23.65 2.15 -30.79
CA ASP A 333 -22.25 2.57 -30.91
C ASP A 333 -21.91 3.66 -29.87
N TYR A 334 -20.72 3.55 -29.26
CA TYR A 334 -20.24 4.54 -28.30
C TYR A 334 -19.83 5.84 -28.96
N PHE A 335 -20.14 6.96 -28.31
CA PHE A 335 -19.42 8.20 -28.54
C PHE A 335 -18.10 8.18 -27.76
N TYR A 336 -17.07 8.77 -28.36
CA TYR A 336 -15.72 8.85 -27.80
C TYR A 336 -15.26 10.31 -27.65
N PRO A 337 -14.15 10.60 -26.90
CA PRO A 337 -13.63 11.97 -26.78
C PRO A 337 -13.33 12.64 -28.12
N SER A 338 -12.90 11.90 -29.14
CA SER A 338 -12.68 12.39 -30.51
C SER A 338 -13.94 12.88 -31.21
N ASP A 339 -15.12 12.40 -30.84
CA ASP A 339 -16.40 12.95 -31.34
C ASP A 339 -16.69 14.38 -30.80
N LEU A 340 -15.93 14.83 -29.78
CA LEU A 340 -15.92 16.22 -29.30
C LEU A 340 -14.85 17.10 -29.94
N GLN A 341 -14.01 16.54 -30.81
CA GLN A 341 -12.92 17.21 -31.54
C GLN A 341 -13.19 17.20 -33.06
N ASP A 342 -12.27 17.73 -33.84
CA ASP A 342 -12.44 17.80 -35.31
C ASP A 342 -12.09 16.50 -36.06
N GLY A 343 -12.16 15.35 -35.38
CA GLY A 343 -11.97 14.01 -35.93
C GLY A 343 -11.06 13.12 -35.08
N ARG A 344 -11.07 11.82 -35.36
CA ARG A 344 -10.17 10.84 -34.75
C ARG A 344 -8.91 10.68 -35.60
N LEU A 345 -7.83 10.23 -34.96
CA LEU A 345 -6.64 9.78 -35.68
C LEU A 345 -6.93 8.43 -36.34
N GLU A 346 -6.64 8.35 -37.63
CA GLU A 346 -6.72 7.12 -38.39
C GLU A 346 -5.33 6.48 -38.51
N PRO A 347 -5.25 5.16 -38.65
CA PRO A 347 -3.98 4.47 -38.85
C PRO A 347 -3.31 4.92 -40.15
N ARG A 348 -1.98 4.98 -40.14
CA ARG A 348 -1.14 5.29 -41.29
C ARG A 348 0.12 4.42 -41.30
N GLU A 349 0.97 4.57 -42.24
CA GLU A 349 2.32 3.99 -42.21
C GLU A 349 3.18 4.74 -41.19
N TYR A 350 3.86 4.00 -40.31
CA TYR A 350 4.80 4.49 -39.31
C TYR A 350 6.20 3.94 -39.60
N SER A 351 7.24 4.67 -39.18
CA SER A 351 8.63 4.28 -39.37
C SER A 351 9.42 4.41 -38.06
N PHE A 352 9.90 3.31 -37.54
CA PHE A 352 10.69 3.26 -36.31
C PHE A 352 12.06 2.63 -36.55
N ARG A 353 13.02 2.90 -35.68
CA ARG A 353 14.38 2.33 -35.74
C ARG A 353 14.42 0.87 -35.31
N ARG A 354 13.43 0.41 -34.58
CA ARG A 354 13.27 -0.94 -34.04
C ARG A 354 11.97 -1.57 -34.52
N PRO A 355 11.84 -2.90 -34.54
CA PRO A 355 10.59 -3.55 -34.91
C PRO A 355 9.44 -3.08 -34.00
N TRP A 356 8.33 -2.74 -34.62
CA TRP A 356 7.16 -2.21 -33.93
C TRP A 356 5.89 -3.00 -34.27
N GLY A 357 4.89 -2.91 -33.40
CA GLY A 357 3.59 -3.52 -33.62
C GLY A 357 2.51 -2.94 -32.75
N ILE A 358 1.38 -3.61 -32.73
CA ILE A 358 0.24 -3.31 -31.85
C ILE A 358 -0.29 -4.58 -31.20
N PRO A 359 -0.94 -4.47 -30.02
CA PRO A 359 -1.67 -5.57 -29.42
C PRO A 359 -2.93 -5.86 -30.22
N VAL A 360 -3.23 -7.15 -30.42
CA VAL A 360 -4.42 -7.65 -31.11
C VAL A 360 -5.03 -8.85 -30.41
N ARG A 361 -6.28 -9.15 -30.76
CA ARG A 361 -6.97 -10.39 -30.40
C ARG A 361 -7.37 -11.13 -31.68
N TYR A 362 -7.78 -12.40 -31.57
CA TYR A 362 -8.21 -13.14 -32.76
C TYR A 362 -9.34 -12.45 -33.53
N HIS A 363 -10.29 -11.86 -32.80
CA HIS A 363 -11.50 -11.26 -33.41
C HIS A 363 -11.23 -9.93 -34.12
N ASP A 364 -10.20 -9.17 -33.76
CA ASP A 364 -9.88 -7.85 -34.34
C ASP A 364 -8.62 -7.86 -35.22
N PHE A 365 -7.86 -8.97 -35.22
CA PHE A 365 -6.64 -9.11 -36.00
C PHE A 365 -6.83 -8.77 -37.50
N ALA A 366 -7.88 -9.35 -38.14
CA ALA A 366 -8.11 -9.13 -39.57
C ALA A 366 -8.45 -7.67 -39.90
N GLU A 367 -9.09 -6.95 -38.98
CA GLU A 367 -9.37 -5.53 -39.11
C GLU A 367 -8.08 -4.72 -39.11
N TYR A 368 -7.22 -4.94 -38.13
CA TYR A 368 -5.96 -4.20 -38.01
C TYR A 368 -4.94 -4.57 -39.11
N GLU A 369 -4.86 -5.86 -39.44
CA GLU A 369 -3.98 -6.31 -40.55
C GLU A 369 -4.33 -5.64 -41.87
N SER A 370 -5.64 -5.39 -42.14
CA SER A 370 -6.09 -4.69 -43.32
C SER A 370 -5.75 -3.20 -43.33
N LYS A 371 -5.42 -2.59 -42.18
CA LYS A 371 -5.22 -1.14 -42.03
C LYS A 371 -3.76 -0.73 -41.93
N ILE A 372 -2.89 -1.60 -41.41
CA ILE A 372 -1.47 -1.31 -41.16
C ILE A 372 -0.59 -2.50 -41.51
N GLN A 373 0.70 -2.23 -41.76
CA GLN A 373 1.73 -3.23 -41.99
C GLN A 373 2.85 -3.09 -40.95
N PRO A 374 2.64 -3.56 -39.70
CA PRO A 374 3.66 -3.50 -38.67
C PRO A 374 4.69 -4.62 -38.85
N ASP A 375 5.84 -4.52 -38.16
CA ASP A 375 6.82 -5.60 -38.14
C ASP A 375 6.32 -6.83 -37.38
N ILE A 376 5.50 -6.61 -36.35
CA ILE A 376 4.90 -7.67 -35.51
C ILE A 376 3.47 -7.35 -35.12
N PHE A 377 2.68 -8.40 -34.82
CA PHE A 377 1.46 -8.28 -34.01
C PHE A 377 1.65 -9.02 -32.68
N GLU A 378 1.15 -8.45 -31.58
CA GLU A 378 1.15 -9.13 -30.29
C GLU A 378 -0.26 -9.63 -29.96
N PHE A 379 -0.43 -10.94 -29.90
CA PHE A 379 -1.71 -11.57 -29.55
C PHE A 379 -1.90 -11.56 -28.03
N HIS A 380 -2.73 -10.67 -27.52
CA HIS A 380 -3.16 -10.64 -26.12
C HIS A 380 -4.25 -11.69 -25.90
N LEU A 381 -3.89 -12.88 -25.46
CA LEU A 381 -4.81 -13.98 -25.28
C LEU A 381 -5.57 -13.86 -23.95
N SER A 382 -6.87 -14.13 -24.00
CA SER A 382 -7.65 -14.49 -22.80
C SER A 382 -7.67 -16.01 -22.61
N TYR A 383 -8.08 -16.46 -21.42
CA TYR A 383 -8.20 -17.90 -21.20
C TYR A 383 -9.21 -18.59 -22.15
N SER A 384 -10.24 -17.88 -22.59
CA SER A 384 -11.21 -18.40 -23.55
C SER A 384 -10.63 -18.55 -24.97
N ASP A 385 -9.64 -17.72 -25.32
CA ASP A 385 -8.96 -17.81 -26.62
C ASP A 385 -8.15 -19.11 -26.76
N LEU A 386 -7.75 -19.71 -25.63
CA LEU A 386 -7.00 -20.97 -25.61
C LEU A 386 -7.82 -22.18 -26.12
N ASP A 387 -9.14 -22.06 -26.17
CA ASP A 387 -10.06 -23.12 -26.65
C ASP A 387 -10.59 -22.84 -28.07
N LEU A 388 -10.24 -21.71 -28.69
CA LEU A 388 -10.71 -21.33 -30.00
C LEU A 388 -9.96 -22.05 -31.13
N ASN A 389 -10.66 -22.29 -32.22
CA ASN A 389 -10.05 -22.80 -33.44
C ASN A 389 -9.41 -21.66 -34.23
N ILE A 390 -8.10 -21.53 -34.14
CA ILE A 390 -7.31 -20.46 -34.78
C ILE A 390 -7.59 -20.34 -36.29
N ASN A 391 -7.91 -21.46 -36.99
CA ASN A 391 -8.18 -21.44 -38.43
C ASN A 391 -9.44 -20.66 -38.81
N GLU A 392 -10.31 -20.35 -37.87
CA GLU A 392 -11.52 -19.53 -38.12
C GLU A 392 -11.20 -18.02 -38.17
N TYR A 393 -10.06 -17.62 -37.63
CA TYR A 393 -9.63 -16.22 -37.49
C TYR A 393 -8.47 -15.85 -38.40
N LEU A 394 -7.58 -16.80 -38.67
CA LEU A 394 -6.35 -16.57 -39.44
C LEU A 394 -6.36 -17.39 -40.72
N SER A 395 -6.13 -16.72 -41.86
CA SER A 395 -6.14 -17.33 -43.20
C SER A 395 -4.77 -17.35 -43.87
N GLY A 396 -3.75 -16.63 -43.30
CA GLY A 396 -2.43 -16.37 -43.85
C GLY A 396 -1.73 -17.52 -44.54
N PRO A 397 -0.47 -17.41 -44.98
CA PRO A 397 0.64 -16.76 -44.25
C PRO A 397 0.67 -15.24 -44.36
N TYR A 398 1.20 -14.60 -43.31
CA TYR A 398 1.39 -13.15 -43.19
C TYR A 398 2.89 -12.84 -43.23
N ASP A 399 3.25 -11.70 -43.82
CA ASP A 399 4.66 -11.29 -44.03
C ASP A 399 5.25 -10.60 -42.79
N CYS A 400 4.49 -10.44 -41.68
CA CYS A 400 4.94 -9.88 -40.40
C CYS A 400 5.30 -10.97 -39.40
N GLY A 401 5.95 -10.57 -38.32
CA GLY A 401 6.20 -11.40 -37.15
C GLY A 401 5.05 -11.38 -36.15
N PHE A 402 5.21 -12.15 -35.07
CA PHE A 402 4.25 -12.14 -33.95
C PHE A 402 4.91 -12.40 -32.60
N VAL A 403 4.25 -11.89 -31.57
CA VAL A 403 4.50 -12.15 -30.15
C VAL A 403 3.17 -12.62 -29.54
N VAL A 404 3.20 -13.36 -28.47
CA VAL A 404 2.02 -13.76 -27.71
C VAL A 404 2.12 -13.20 -26.31
N HIS A 405 1.07 -12.55 -25.82
CA HIS A 405 0.91 -12.24 -24.41
C HIS A 405 0.03 -13.32 -23.76
N ALA A 406 0.56 -14.00 -22.77
CA ALA A 406 -0.15 -15.05 -22.05
C ALA A 406 -1.32 -14.46 -21.25
N PRO A 407 -2.43 -15.21 -21.08
CA PRO A 407 -3.48 -14.79 -20.17
C PRO A 407 -2.96 -14.62 -18.75
N GLU A 408 -3.33 -13.54 -18.10
CA GLU A 408 -3.06 -13.36 -16.67
C GLU A 408 -4.14 -14.02 -15.80
N LEU A 409 -5.39 -14.00 -16.28
CA LEU A 409 -6.55 -14.55 -15.59
C LEU A 409 -7.09 -15.76 -16.33
N PHE A 410 -7.38 -16.83 -15.60
CA PHE A 410 -7.96 -18.09 -16.06
C PHE A 410 -9.35 -18.35 -15.47
N SER A 411 -10.02 -19.41 -15.91
CA SER A 411 -11.33 -19.82 -15.39
C SER A 411 -11.29 -20.03 -13.87
N GLY A 412 -12.38 -19.67 -13.19
CA GLY A 412 -12.46 -19.73 -11.73
C GLY A 412 -11.69 -18.62 -11.01
N SER A 413 -11.42 -17.51 -11.71
CA SER A 413 -10.68 -16.34 -11.19
C SER A 413 -9.27 -16.67 -10.69
N ARG A 414 -8.61 -17.67 -11.29
CA ARG A 414 -7.23 -18.05 -11.00
C ARG A 414 -6.27 -17.19 -11.81
N LEU A 415 -5.26 -16.65 -11.15
CA LEU A 415 -4.18 -15.90 -11.81
C LEU A 415 -3.02 -16.86 -12.15
N MET A 416 -2.22 -16.50 -13.16
CA MET A 416 -0.95 -17.18 -13.43
C MET A 416 0.00 -16.99 -12.24
N ASP A 417 0.53 -18.07 -11.68
CA ASP A 417 1.55 -18.01 -10.63
C ASP A 417 2.50 -19.22 -10.66
N LEU A 418 3.53 -19.11 -11.49
CA LEU A 418 4.60 -20.11 -11.60
C LEU A 418 5.55 -20.12 -10.39
N ALA A 419 5.45 -19.13 -9.50
CA ALA A 419 6.24 -19.01 -8.28
C ALA A 419 5.44 -19.35 -7.01
N SER A 420 4.19 -19.79 -7.14
CA SER A 420 3.30 -20.07 -6.02
C SER A 420 3.94 -21.01 -4.99
N PRO A 421 3.84 -20.72 -3.68
CA PRO A 421 4.19 -21.66 -2.63
C PRO A 421 3.23 -22.87 -2.56
N ASP A 422 2.01 -22.73 -3.06
CA ASP A 422 1.03 -23.81 -3.19
C ASP A 422 1.38 -24.66 -4.44
N SER A 423 1.77 -25.91 -4.23
CA SER A 423 2.18 -26.80 -5.31
C SER A 423 1.03 -27.16 -6.27
N GLU A 424 -0.18 -27.35 -5.78
CA GLU A 424 -1.34 -27.64 -6.64
C GLU A 424 -1.67 -26.44 -7.53
N TYR A 425 -1.59 -25.24 -6.96
CA TYR A 425 -1.80 -24.02 -7.73
C TYR A 425 -0.67 -23.78 -8.75
N ARG A 426 0.55 -24.11 -8.39
CA ARG A 426 1.73 -24.02 -9.29
C ARG A 426 1.62 -25.03 -10.46
N ASP A 427 1.20 -26.27 -10.19
CA ASP A 427 0.97 -27.30 -11.23
C ASP A 427 -0.13 -26.88 -12.22
N PHE A 428 -1.19 -26.23 -11.73
CA PHE A 428 -2.19 -25.60 -12.59
C PHE A 428 -1.55 -24.55 -13.50
N SER A 429 -0.75 -23.65 -12.95
CA SER A 429 -0.09 -22.55 -13.69
C SER A 429 0.88 -23.11 -14.75
N ILE A 430 1.65 -24.16 -14.42
CA ILE A 430 2.51 -24.87 -15.38
C ILE A 430 1.70 -25.46 -16.53
N THR A 431 0.57 -26.11 -16.21
CA THR A 431 -0.32 -26.71 -17.22
C THR A 431 -0.87 -25.66 -18.18
N GLU A 432 -1.37 -24.56 -17.66
CA GLU A 432 -1.94 -23.48 -18.50
C GLU A 432 -0.83 -22.75 -19.30
N THR A 433 0.35 -22.55 -18.73
CA THR A 433 1.50 -22.00 -19.48
C THR A 433 1.90 -22.93 -20.63
N GLN A 434 1.91 -24.25 -20.42
CA GLN A 434 2.18 -25.20 -21.51
C GLN A 434 1.13 -25.15 -22.62
N ARG A 435 -0.15 -24.89 -22.29
CA ARG A 435 -1.21 -24.67 -23.30
C ARG A 435 -0.90 -23.43 -24.15
N VAL A 436 -0.49 -22.31 -23.52
CA VAL A 436 -0.09 -21.10 -24.25
C VAL A 436 1.11 -21.37 -25.18
N ILE A 437 2.12 -22.09 -24.70
CA ILE A 437 3.27 -22.53 -25.52
C ILE A 437 2.80 -23.31 -26.76
N ASN A 438 1.90 -24.26 -26.60
CA ASN A 438 1.40 -25.10 -27.69
C ASN A 438 0.60 -24.26 -28.72
N ILE A 439 -0.19 -23.29 -28.27
CA ILE A 439 -0.91 -22.36 -29.13
C ILE A 439 0.06 -21.46 -29.88
N THR A 440 1.08 -20.94 -29.21
CA THR A 440 2.13 -20.13 -29.84
C THR A 440 2.85 -20.89 -30.95
N ARG A 441 3.14 -22.18 -30.74
CA ARG A 441 3.67 -23.06 -31.79
C ARG A 441 2.69 -23.23 -32.97
N ALA A 442 1.40 -23.35 -32.69
CA ALA A 442 0.38 -23.49 -33.73
C ALA A 442 0.21 -22.20 -34.57
N LEU A 443 0.45 -21.02 -33.98
CA LEU A 443 0.44 -19.73 -34.68
C LEU A 443 1.60 -19.58 -35.68
N LYS A 444 2.75 -20.24 -35.49
CA LYS A 444 3.92 -20.13 -36.39
C LYS A 444 3.60 -20.42 -37.86
N LYS A 445 2.66 -21.30 -38.15
CA LYS A 445 2.30 -21.62 -39.56
C LYS A 445 1.72 -20.42 -40.32
N TYR A 446 1.17 -19.43 -39.57
CA TYR A 446 0.60 -18.21 -40.15
C TYR A 446 1.65 -17.09 -40.26
N PHE A 447 2.73 -17.17 -39.47
CA PHE A 447 3.78 -16.13 -39.36
C PHE A 447 5.16 -16.73 -39.61
N PRO A 448 5.47 -17.18 -40.83
CA PRO A 448 6.70 -17.91 -41.13
C PRO A 448 7.98 -17.05 -40.94
N ALA A 449 7.85 -15.71 -40.89
CA ALA A 449 8.96 -14.81 -40.61
C ALA A 449 9.48 -14.91 -39.16
N THR A 450 8.70 -15.50 -38.22
CA THR A 450 9.07 -15.61 -36.81
C THR A 450 9.58 -17.01 -36.51
N ASP A 451 10.87 -17.15 -36.35
CA ASP A 451 11.50 -18.46 -36.11
C ASP A 451 11.25 -18.97 -34.68
N ARG A 452 11.46 -18.08 -33.70
CA ARG A 452 11.29 -18.36 -32.28
C ARG A 452 10.42 -17.28 -31.62
N PRO A 453 9.07 -17.44 -31.66
CA PRO A 453 8.15 -16.44 -31.11
C PRO A 453 8.34 -16.29 -29.61
N MET A 454 8.27 -15.05 -29.14
CA MET A 454 8.27 -14.68 -27.73
C MET A 454 6.87 -14.86 -27.13
N ILE A 455 6.84 -15.28 -25.86
CA ILE A 455 5.64 -15.33 -25.03
C ILE A 455 5.89 -14.43 -23.83
N VAL A 456 5.25 -13.28 -23.83
CA VAL A 456 5.22 -12.37 -22.68
C VAL A 456 4.33 -12.97 -21.60
N ALA A 457 4.79 -13.01 -20.36
CA ALA A 457 4.03 -13.56 -19.27
C ALA A 457 4.26 -12.82 -17.95
N ASN A 458 3.17 -12.52 -17.24
CA ASN A 458 3.20 -12.31 -15.81
C ASN A 458 3.38 -13.70 -15.16
N VAL A 459 4.50 -13.92 -14.52
CA VAL A 459 4.87 -15.23 -13.99
C VAL A 459 4.42 -15.48 -12.55
N GLY A 460 3.66 -14.54 -11.97
CA GLY A 460 3.16 -14.64 -10.60
C GLY A 460 4.15 -14.15 -9.55
N GLY A 461 4.15 -14.79 -8.37
CA GLY A 461 4.97 -14.37 -7.23
C GLY A 461 4.35 -13.22 -6.45
N PHE A 462 3.04 -13.14 -6.43
CA PHE A 462 2.28 -12.14 -5.69
C PHE A 462 1.80 -12.69 -4.33
N THR A 463 1.50 -11.75 -3.44
CA THR A 463 0.83 -12.00 -2.15
C THR A 463 -0.45 -11.16 -2.04
N MET A 464 -1.33 -11.51 -1.04
CA MET A 464 -2.64 -10.89 -0.90
C MET A 464 -2.64 -9.66 0.00
N ASP A 465 -1.80 -9.67 1.05
CA ASP A 465 -1.97 -8.74 2.17
C ASP A 465 -0.81 -7.75 2.32
N LYS A 466 0.39 -8.08 1.83
CA LYS A 466 1.59 -7.24 1.96
C LYS A 466 2.73 -7.75 1.08
N LEU A 467 3.69 -6.88 0.80
CA LEU A 467 4.96 -7.26 0.20
C LEU A 467 5.77 -8.18 1.13
N LEU A 468 6.50 -9.11 0.54
CA LEU A 468 7.37 -10.03 1.26
C LEU A 468 8.67 -9.34 1.69
N PRO A 469 9.25 -9.76 2.83
CA PRO A 469 10.63 -9.40 3.16
C PRO A 469 11.60 -9.90 2.09
N SER A 470 12.67 -9.13 1.82
CA SER A 470 13.68 -9.50 0.80
C SER A 470 14.33 -10.87 1.04
N SER A 471 14.35 -11.34 2.31
CA SER A 471 14.87 -12.66 2.66
C SER A 471 14.03 -13.85 2.13
N GLU A 472 12.77 -13.62 1.78
CA GLU A 472 11.86 -14.65 1.27
C GLU A 472 11.83 -14.72 -0.26
N LEU A 473 12.23 -13.65 -0.95
CA LEU A 473 12.17 -13.56 -2.42
C LEU A 473 12.96 -14.65 -3.15
N PRO A 474 14.17 -15.08 -2.70
CA PRO A 474 14.89 -16.15 -3.37
C PRO A 474 14.08 -17.44 -3.52
N SER A 475 13.26 -17.79 -2.53
CA SER A 475 12.42 -18.99 -2.56
C SER A 475 11.32 -18.94 -3.63
N TYR A 476 10.84 -17.74 -3.98
CA TYR A 476 9.87 -17.54 -5.06
C TYR A 476 10.53 -17.68 -6.44
N TYR A 477 11.72 -17.13 -6.61
CA TYR A 477 12.49 -17.31 -7.85
C TYR A 477 12.95 -18.75 -8.05
N GLU A 478 13.31 -19.48 -6.99
CA GLU A 478 13.65 -20.91 -7.05
C GLU A 478 12.45 -21.72 -7.54
N ARG A 479 11.25 -21.50 -6.98
CA ARG A 479 10.02 -22.16 -7.46
C ARG A 479 9.68 -21.80 -8.89
N PHE A 480 9.87 -20.54 -9.30
CA PHE A 480 9.74 -20.14 -10.69
C PHE A 480 10.72 -20.92 -11.60
N SER A 481 11.98 -21.06 -11.19
CA SER A 481 12.98 -21.85 -11.92
C SER A 481 12.58 -23.33 -12.05
N GLU A 482 12.06 -23.93 -10.97
CA GLU A 482 11.52 -25.30 -10.98
C GLU A 482 10.35 -25.43 -11.98
N SER A 483 9.44 -24.48 -11.99
CA SER A 483 8.30 -24.46 -12.90
C SER A 483 8.74 -24.35 -14.36
N LEU A 484 9.74 -23.49 -14.66
CA LEU A 484 10.30 -23.38 -16.01
C LEU A 484 10.91 -24.70 -16.49
N ALA A 485 11.57 -25.45 -15.59
CA ALA A 485 12.17 -26.74 -15.93
C ALA A 485 11.13 -27.83 -16.29
N CYS A 486 9.85 -27.63 -15.91
CA CYS A 486 8.75 -28.52 -16.25
C CYS A 486 8.11 -28.20 -17.61
N LEU A 487 8.43 -27.03 -18.22
CA LEU A 487 7.85 -26.59 -19.48
C LEU A 487 8.67 -27.08 -20.68
N ASP A 488 7.99 -27.57 -21.71
CA ASP A 488 8.60 -27.79 -23.02
C ASP A 488 8.67 -26.48 -23.80
N MET A 489 9.86 -25.87 -23.82
CA MET A 489 10.13 -24.56 -24.44
C MET A 489 10.69 -24.68 -25.87
N ASP A 490 10.68 -25.86 -26.48
CA ASP A 490 11.24 -26.03 -27.82
C ASP A 490 10.55 -25.16 -28.85
N GLY A 491 11.33 -24.39 -29.61
CA GLY A 491 10.86 -23.51 -30.68
C GLY A 491 10.11 -22.23 -30.23
N VAL A 492 10.08 -21.91 -28.92
CA VAL A 492 9.51 -20.65 -28.38
C VAL A 492 10.45 -20.04 -27.34
N GLU A 493 10.16 -18.83 -26.91
CA GLU A 493 10.86 -18.14 -25.83
C GLU A 493 9.87 -17.49 -24.87
N LEU A 494 9.82 -17.94 -23.62
CA LEU A 494 9.06 -17.28 -22.57
C LEU A 494 9.90 -16.14 -22.01
N ILE A 495 9.33 -14.93 -22.03
CA ILE A 495 9.93 -13.71 -21.50
C ILE A 495 9.07 -13.19 -20.36
N PRO A 496 9.56 -13.22 -19.10
CA PRO A 496 8.84 -12.58 -18.00
C PRO A 496 8.70 -11.08 -18.23
N GLN A 497 7.61 -10.49 -17.72
CA GLN A 497 7.35 -9.06 -17.77
C GLN A 497 7.80 -8.38 -16.48
N THR A 498 8.31 -7.14 -16.54
CA THR A 498 8.46 -6.30 -15.35
C THR A 498 7.09 -5.89 -14.84
N MET A 499 6.90 -5.91 -13.52
CA MET A 499 5.59 -5.78 -12.91
C MET A 499 5.42 -4.50 -12.10
N ALA A 500 4.18 -3.99 -12.09
CA ALA A 500 3.74 -2.96 -11.17
C ALA A 500 3.72 -3.49 -9.72
N PRO A 501 3.91 -2.64 -8.69
CA PRO A 501 3.96 -3.10 -7.30
C PRO A 501 2.61 -3.61 -6.79
N PHE A 502 1.50 -3.08 -7.33
CA PHE A 502 0.13 -3.35 -6.89
C PHE A 502 -0.80 -3.70 -8.06
N PRO A 503 -0.57 -4.81 -8.78
CA PRO A 503 -1.44 -5.19 -9.88
C PRO A 503 -2.86 -5.47 -9.41
N TRP A 504 -3.84 -5.07 -10.23
CA TRP A 504 -5.25 -5.26 -9.97
C TRP A 504 -5.84 -6.37 -10.84
N HIS A 505 -6.59 -7.30 -10.21
CA HIS A 505 -7.30 -8.37 -10.88
C HIS A 505 -8.67 -8.61 -10.23
N PHE A 506 -9.49 -9.49 -10.80
CA PHE A 506 -10.65 -9.98 -10.10
C PHE A 506 -10.26 -10.61 -8.76
N GLY A 507 -10.92 -10.18 -7.68
CA GLY A 507 -10.55 -10.54 -6.32
C GLY A 507 -9.67 -9.52 -5.61
N GLY A 508 -9.40 -8.36 -6.25
CA GLY A 508 -8.77 -7.20 -5.64
C GLY A 508 -7.29 -7.01 -5.98
N GLN A 509 -6.67 -6.06 -5.32
CA GLN A 509 -5.27 -5.74 -5.44
C GLN A 509 -4.39 -6.91 -4.97
N ARG A 510 -3.23 -7.05 -5.61
CA ARG A 510 -2.15 -7.95 -5.22
C ARG A 510 -0.91 -7.14 -4.86
N TYR A 511 0.04 -7.80 -4.20
CA TYR A 511 1.36 -7.27 -3.88
C TYR A 511 2.40 -8.07 -4.67
N GLN A 512 2.98 -7.46 -5.69
CA GLN A 512 3.94 -8.14 -6.54
C GLN A 512 5.32 -8.20 -5.90
N ASN A 513 5.94 -9.37 -5.83
CA ASN A 513 7.17 -9.57 -5.09
C ASN A 513 8.38 -9.89 -5.99
N ILE A 514 8.19 -10.57 -7.12
CA ILE A 514 9.27 -10.89 -8.07
C ILE A 514 9.09 -10.13 -9.38
N PHE A 515 10.19 -9.93 -10.10
CA PHE A 515 10.25 -9.11 -11.33
C PHE A 515 9.88 -7.64 -11.10
N VAL A 516 10.21 -7.12 -9.92
CA VAL A 516 10.02 -5.71 -9.53
C VAL A 516 11.32 -4.94 -9.28
N HIS A 517 12.39 -5.58 -8.78
CA HIS A 517 13.67 -4.93 -8.49
C HIS A 517 14.75 -5.27 -9.52
N ALA A 518 15.42 -4.25 -10.09
CA ALA A 518 16.35 -4.43 -11.20
C ALA A 518 17.49 -5.41 -10.92
N GLU A 519 18.10 -5.36 -9.74
CA GLU A 519 19.22 -6.23 -9.36
C GLU A 519 18.81 -7.70 -9.35
N GLU A 520 17.65 -8.00 -8.80
CA GLU A 520 17.10 -9.37 -8.74
C GLU A 520 16.70 -9.85 -10.13
N ILE A 521 16.02 -9.01 -10.90
CA ILE A 521 15.63 -9.30 -12.28
C ILE A 521 16.87 -9.66 -13.11
N VAL A 522 17.89 -8.82 -13.10
CA VAL A 522 19.13 -9.03 -13.86
C VAL A 522 19.84 -10.31 -13.39
N HIS A 523 19.91 -10.56 -12.09
CA HIS A 523 20.52 -11.76 -11.53
C HIS A 523 19.81 -13.01 -12.04
N TRP A 524 18.50 -13.11 -11.85
CA TRP A 524 17.74 -14.31 -12.19
C TRP A 524 17.58 -14.51 -13.70
N CYS A 525 17.41 -13.47 -14.48
CA CYS A 525 17.38 -13.59 -15.93
C CYS A 525 18.70 -14.12 -16.49
N ARG A 526 19.85 -13.67 -15.96
CA ARG A 526 21.16 -14.22 -16.35
C ARG A 526 21.32 -15.67 -15.93
N GLN A 527 20.92 -16.02 -14.70
CA GLN A 527 21.02 -17.38 -14.18
C GLN A 527 20.16 -18.36 -14.99
N LEU A 528 18.95 -17.94 -15.39
CA LEU A 528 17.98 -18.76 -16.12
C LEU A 528 18.10 -18.61 -17.64
N ASN A 529 19.03 -17.80 -18.12
CA ASN A 529 19.21 -17.48 -19.55
C ASN A 529 17.92 -16.97 -20.21
N LEU A 530 17.22 -16.04 -19.54
CA LEU A 530 15.99 -15.41 -20.00
C LEU A 530 16.24 -13.98 -20.48
N ARG A 531 15.49 -13.56 -21.51
CA ARG A 531 15.25 -12.14 -21.81
C ARG A 531 13.97 -11.69 -21.10
N MET A 532 13.73 -10.38 -21.09
CA MET A 532 12.57 -9.75 -20.45
C MET A 532 11.64 -9.09 -21.48
N CYS A 533 10.36 -9.01 -21.15
CA CYS A 533 9.50 -7.93 -21.60
C CYS A 533 9.64 -6.77 -20.60
N PHE A 534 10.20 -5.64 -21.06
CA PHE A 534 10.32 -4.45 -20.24
C PHE A 534 9.07 -3.60 -20.43
N ASP A 535 8.16 -3.71 -19.46
CA ASP A 535 6.99 -2.85 -19.36
C ASP A 535 7.37 -1.54 -18.68
N ILE A 536 7.28 -0.46 -19.43
CA ILE A 536 7.71 0.88 -19.04
C ILE A 536 6.78 1.46 -17.98
N SER A 537 5.47 1.30 -18.18
CA SER A 537 4.44 1.78 -17.27
C SER A 537 4.54 1.10 -15.90
N HIS A 538 4.56 -0.22 -15.85
CA HIS A 538 4.72 -1.01 -14.63
C HIS A 538 5.99 -0.63 -13.85
N SER A 539 7.11 -0.51 -14.57
CA SER A 539 8.39 -0.19 -13.96
C SER A 539 8.44 1.24 -13.41
N ARG A 540 7.77 2.20 -14.08
CA ARG A 540 7.65 3.56 -13.56
C ARG A 540 6.85 3.60 -12.26
N LEU A 541 5.70 2.90 -12.20
CA LEU A 541 4.89 2.79 -10.97
C LEU A 541 5.69 2.16 -9.82
N MET A 542 6.45 1.11 -10.12
CA MET A 542 7.32 0.44 -9.15
C MET A 542 8.41 1.39 -8.62
N CYS A 543 9.11 2.10 -9.50
CA CYS A 543 10.13 3.07 -9.10
C CYS A 543 9.55 4.21 -8.25
N ASN A 544 8.36 4.71 -8.60
CA ASN A 544 7.65 5.72 -7.81
C ASN A 544 7.31 5.21 -6.41
N HIS A 545 6.83 3.97 -6.29
CA HIS A 545 6.48 3.38 -5.00
C HIS A 545 7.68 3.23 -4.07
N PHE A 546 8.81 2.72 -4.58
CA PHE A 546 10.00 2.47 -3.79
C PHE A 546 10.96 3.67 -3.72
N GLY A 547 10.65 4.79 -4.39
CA GLY A 547 11.50 5.99 -4.43
C GLY A 547 12.82 5.76 -5.18
N LEU A 548 12.80 4.93 -6.23
CA LEU A 548 13.97 4.60 -7.05
C LEU A 548 14.05 5.49 -8.29
N ASP A 549 15.27 5.72 -8.81
CA ASP A 549 15.44 6.37 -10.12
C ASP A 549 15.04 5.42 -11.24
N PHE A 550 14.02 5.82 -11.99
CA PHE A 550 13.48 5.02 -13.10
C PHE A 550 14.48 4.85 -14.26
N TYR A 551 15.30 5.84 -14.52
CA TYR A 551 16.25 5.78 -15.64
C TYR A 551 17.46 4.90 -15.29
N GLU A 552 17.95 4.94 -14.04
CA GLU A 552 18.95 3.98 -13.56
C GLU A 552 18.39 2.55 -13.60
N PHE A 553 17.13 2.36 -13.25
CA PHE A 553 16.44 1.07 -13.41
C PHE A 553 16.42 0.64 -14.87
N SER A 554 16.04 1.54 -15.79
CA SER A 554 15.96 1.28 -17.23
C SER A 554 17.32 0.91 -17.82
N GLU A 555 18.40 1.58 -17.43
CA GLU A 555 19.77 1.26 -17.88
C GLU A 555 20.20 -0.17 -17.48
N LYS A 556 19.73 -0.66 -16.32
CA LYS A 556 20.02 -2.03 -15.86
C LYS A 556 19.21 -3.10 -16.60
N ILE A 557 17.94 -2.80 -16.92
CA ILE A 557 17.01 -3.76 -17.57
C ILE A 557 17.20 -3.81 -19.08
N ALA A 558 17.48 -2.69 -19.73
CA ALA A 558 17.59 -2.63 -21.19
C ALA A 558 18.50 -3.73 -21.79
N PRO A 559 19.70 -4.07 -21.26
CA PRO A 559 20.57 -5.09 -21.86
C PRO A 559 20.02 -6.52 -21.90
N ILE A 560 18.97 -6.82 -21.11
CA ILE A 560 18.32 -8.14 -21.06
C ILE A 560 16.92 -8.10 -21.69
N THR A 561 16.53 -6.98 -22.27
CA THR A 561 15.20 -6.78 -22.86
C THR A 561 15.12 -7.36 -24.27
N GLY A 562 14.07 -8.14 -24.53
CA GLY A 562 13.75 -8.69 -25.86
C GLY A 562 12.53 -8.04 -26.50
N HIS A 563 11.64 -7.50 -25.68
CA HIS A 563 10.40 -6.85 -26.08
C HIS A 563 10.04 -5.71 -25.14
N LEU A 564 9.31 -4.72 -25.60
CA LEU A 564 8.96 -3.51 -24.86
C LEU A 564 7.45 -3.26 -24.92
N HIS A 565 6.84 -2.98 -23.77
CA HIS A 565 5.53 -2.38 -23.68
C HIS A 565 5.67 -0.90 -23.36
N LEU A 566 5.28 -0.04 -24.31
CA LEU A 566 5.44 1.41 -24.19
C LEU A 566 4.10 2.06 -23.83
N GLY A 567 3.99 2.47 -22.59
CA GLY A 567 2.92 3.29 -22.05
C GLY A 567 3.50 4.33 -21.09
N ASP A 568 2.82 5.45 -20.88
CA ASP A 568 3.20 6.38 -19.84
C ASP A 568 2.60 5.98 -18.49
N ALA A 569 3.08 6.58 -17.42
CA ALA A 569 2.62 6.27 -16.07
C ALA A 569 2.73 7.48 -15.13
N SER A 570 1.90 7.53 -14.10
CA SER A 570 1.95 8.58 -13.08
C SER A 570 1.63 8.05 -11.70
N GLY A 571 2.40 8.47 -10.69
CA GLY A 571 2.23 8.04 -9.31
C GLY A 571 2.40 6.52 -9.15
N VAL A 572 1.47 5.87 -8.44
CA VAL A 572 1.45 4.39 -8.23
C VAL A 572 0.22 3.71 -8.80
N ASN A 573 -0.72 4.47 -9.37
CA ASN A 573 -2.00 3.99 -9.88
C ASN A 573 -2.29 4.39 -11.35
N GLY A 574 -1.48 5.26 -11.94
CA GLY A 574 -1.66 5.72 -13.32
C GLY A 574 -0.91 4.83 -14.30
N GLU A 575 -1.43 3.63 -14.57
CA GLU A 575 -0.87 2.64 -15.48
C GLU A 575 -1.38 2.83 -16.92
N GLY A 576 -0.52 2.57 -17.90
CA GLY A 576 -0.90 2.55 -19.31
C GLY A 576 -1.44 3.88 -19.83
N LEU A 577 -0.98 5.01 -19.31
CA LEU A 577 -1.38 6.34 -19.76
C LEU A 577 -0.90 6.58 -21.19
N GLN A 578 -1.58 7.48 -21.89
CA GLN A 578 -1.16 7.91 -23.22
C GLN A 578 0.22 8.59 -23.15
N ILE A 579 1.05 8.34 -24.13
CA ILE A 579 2.40 8.91 -24.24
C ILE A 579 2.37 10.43 -24.03
N GLY A 580 3.15 10.91 -23.05
CA GLY A 580 3.23 12.33 -22.66
C GLY A 580 2.11 12.81 -21.74
N GLU A 581 1.30 11.92 -21.16
CA GLU A 581 0.27 12.25 -20.15
C GLU A 581 0.68 11.84 -18.72
N GLY A 582 1.81 11.18 -18.55
CA GLY A 582 2.37 10.76 -17.28
C GLY A 582 3.63 11.52 -16.88
N ASP A 583 4.49 10.83 -16.14
CA ASP A 583 5.71 11.38 -15.52
C ASP A 583 7.00 10.98 -16.25
N ILE A 584 6.91 10.32 -17.43
CA ILE A 584 8.06 9.77 -18.13
C ILE A 584 8.60 10.77 -19.14
N ASP A 585 9.90 11.08 -19.05
CA ASP A 585 10.66 11.77 -20.11
C ASP A 585 11.07 10.74 -21.17
N PHE A 586 10.31 10.70 -22.28
CA PHE A 586 10.51 9.75 -23.37
C PHE A 586 11.80 10.01 -24.15
N ASP A 587 12.28 11.25 -24.27
CA ASP A 587 13.56 11.54 -24.91
C ASP A 587 14.70 10.82 -24.18
N ARG A 588 14.73 10.94 -22.87
CA ARG A 588 15.74 10.28 -22.02
C ARG A 588 15.58 8.75 -22.04
N LEU A 589 14.34 8.26 -21.96
CA LEU A 589 14.07 6.82 -21.96
C LEU A 589 14.49 6.18 -23.28
N LEU A 590 14.07 6.72 -24.42
CA LEU A 590 14.36 6.15 -25.73
C LEU A 590 15.86 6.15 -26.03
N ALA A 591 16.61 7.17 -25.59
CA ALA A 591 18.07 7.17 -25.67
C ALA A 591 18.72 5.98 -24.91
N ILE A 592 18.19 5.63 -23.73
CA ILE A 592 18.64 4.44 -22.96
C ILE A 592 18.30 3.15 -23.70
N LEU A 593 17.09 3.04 -24.22
CA LEU A 593 16.63 1.85 -24.94
C LEU A 593 17.37 1.64 -26.25
N ASP A 594 17.66 2.70 -27.00
CA ASP A 594 18.42 2.66 -28.26
C ASP A 594 19.86 2.21 -28.03
N HIS A 595 20.43 2.53 -26.88
CA HIS A 595 21.76 2.06 -26.50
C HIS A 595 21.75 0.63 -25.96
N GLY A 596 20.81 0.29 -25.07
CA GLY A 596 20.79 -0.96 -24.31
C GLY A 596 20.11 -2.14 -25.02
N CYS A 597 19.06 -1.89 -25.82
CA CYS A 597 18.26 -2.90 -26.52
C CYS A 597 17.77 -2.44 -27.89
N PRO A 598 18.66 -2.06 -28.84
CA PRO A 598 18.27 -1.47 -30.13
C PRO A 598 17.40 -2.40 -31.00
N ASN A 599 17.49 -3.70 -30.80
CA ASN A 599 16.76 -4.71 -31.57
C ASN A 599 15.51 -5.25 -30.86
N ALA A 600 15.19 -4.76 -29.67
CA ALA A 600 13.95 -5.15 -28.99
C ALA A 600 12.75 -4.59 -29.75
N SER A 601 11.77 -5.46 -30.05
CA SER A 601 10.50 -5.02 -30.62
C SER A 601 9.65 -4.30 -29.58
N PHE A 602 8.67 -3.51 -30.00
CA PHE A 602 7.75 -2.86 -29.09
C PHE A 602 6.30 -2.82 -29.57
N ILE A 603 5.40 -2.69 -28.62
CA ILE A 603 4.01 -2.29 -28.84
C ILE A 603 3.66 -1.07 -27.96
N PRO A 604 2.75 -0.19 -28.39
CA PRO A 604 2.13 0.77 -27.47
C PRO A 604 1.11 0.04 -26.60
N GLU A 605 1.35 0.01 -25.29
CA GLU A 605 0.42 -0.56 -24.32
C GLU A 605 -0.31 0.55 -23.57
N ILE A 606 -1.40 1.02 -24.20
CA ILE A 606 -2.22 2.13 -23.72
C ILE A 606 -3.52 1.61 -23.15
N TRP A 607 -3.86 2.03 -21.93
CA TRP A 607 -5.13 1.68 -21.31
C TRP A 607 -6.30 2.01 -22.26
N GLN A 608 -7.11 0.99 -22.56
CA GLN A 608 -8.22 1.11 -23.52
C GLN A 608 -7.80 1.51 -24.95
N GLY A 609 -6.54 1.36 -25.31
CA GLY A 609 -6.01 1.77 -26.62
C GLY A 609 -6.72 1.15 -27.83
N HIS A 610 -7.30 -0.06 -27.69
CA HIS A 610 -8.07 -0.78 -28.70
C HIS A 610 -9.44 -0.16 -29.03
N LYS A 611 -9.95 0.73 -28.17
CA LYS A 611 -11.26 1.35 -28.37
C LYS A 611 -11.27 2.30 -29.56
N ASN A 612 -12.47 2.58 -30.09
CA ASN A 612 -12.65 3.44 -31.27
C ASN A 612 -11.77 3.03 -32.48
N GLY A 613 -11.67 1.71 -32.74
CA GLY A 613 -10.87 1.17 -33.83
C GLY A 613 -9.34 1.36 -33.64
N GLY A 614 -8.88 1.31 -32.38
CA GLY A 614 -7.46 1.40 -32.02
C GLY A 614 -6.92 2.82 -31.90
N GLU A 615 -7.78 3.83 -31.76
CA GLU A 615 -7.38 5.25 -31.72
C GLU A 615 -6.26 5.51 -30.71
N GLY A 616 -6.30 4.87 -29.52
CA GLY A 616 -5.26 5.04 -28.52
C GLY A 616 -3.89 4.57 -28.99
N PHE A 617 -3.84 3.52 -29.80
CA PHE A 617 -2.59 3.04 -30.41
C PHE A 617 -2.06 4.00 -31.45
N TRP A 618 -2.95 4.54 -32.31
CA TRP A 618 -2.55 5.49 -33.34
C TRP A 618 -1.98 6.78 -32.76
N VAL A 619 -2.60 7.29 -31.70
CA VAL A 619 -2.11 8.45 -30.96
C VAL A 619 -0.74 8.18 -30.33
N ALA A 620 -0.54 7.00 -29.75
CA ALA A 620 0.73 6.64 -29.15
C ALA A 620 1.84 6.48 -30.18
N LEU A 621 1.57 5.78 -31.30
CA LEU A 621 2.54 5.61 -32.38
C LEU A 621 2.93 6.93 -33.02
N GLU A 622 1.96 7.85 -33.26
CA GLU A 622 2.24 9.18 -33.78
C GLU A 622 3.16 9.98 -32.84
N LYS A 623 2.91 9.93 -31.54
CA LYS A 623 3.76 10.61 -30.56
C LYS A 623 5.16 9.98 -30.49
N LEU A 624 5.24 8.64 -30.45
CA LEU A 624 6.52 7.91 -30.38
C LEU A 624 7.40 8.10 -31.63
N GLU A 625 6.81 8.28 -32.83
CA GLU A 625 7.55 8.53 -34.04
C GLU A 625 8.22 9.92 -34.07
N ASN A 626 7.73 10.85 -33.24
CA ASN A 626 8.27 12.21 -33.12
C ASN A 626 9.42 12.34 -32.12
N TYR A 627 9.69 11.32 -31.31
CA TYR A 627 10.86 11.24 -30.43
C TYR A 627 12.02 10.55 -31.16
#